data_1dc252915521a18bf63bf422aef50cd0
#
_entry.id   1dc252915521a18bf63bf422aef50cd0
#
_cell.length_a   1.000
_cell.length_b   1.000
_cell.length_c   1.000
_cell.angle_alpha   90.00
_cell.angle_beta   90.00
_cell.angle_gamma   90.00
#
_symmetry.space_group_name_H-M   'P 1'
#
loop_
_entity.id
_entity.type
_entity.pdbx_description
1 polymer ?
#
loop_
_entity_poly.entity_id
_entity_poly.type
_entity_poly.pdbx_seq_one_letter_code
_entity_poly.pdbx_strand_id
1 'polypeptide(L)' 'MKKISLEELKAYEAPGHYGMTAMRVHGKDETGAQKFWVGLSTFLPGGGAEYAYEDDPLEKVYYVLEGEMTVRDKQGKEY' A
#
# COMPACT_ATOMS: atom_id res chain seq x y z
N MET A 1 15.56 -10.66 13.77
CA MET A 1 14.60 -11.12 12.71
C MET A 1 13.21 -11.28 13.31
N LYS A 2 12.19 -10.90 12.58
CA LYS A 2 10.81 -11.08 13.03
C LYS A 2 10.00 -11.71 11.90
N LYS A 3 9.14 -12.65 12.27
CA LYS A 3 8.19 -13.27 11.36
C LYS A 3 6.77 -12.81 11.75
N ILE A 4 5.97 -12.47 10.75
CA ILE A 4 4.58 -12.08 10.97
C ILE A 4 3.69 -12.84 9.98
N SER A 5 2.56 -13.35 10.44
CA SER A 5 1.61 -14.05 9.59
C SER A 5 0.45 -13.12 9.21
N LEU A 6 -0.27 -13.48 8.15
CA LEU A 6 -1.41 -12.67 7.69
C LEU A 6 -2.47 -12.49 8.78
N GLU A 7 -2.70 -13.51 9.60
CA GLU A 7 -3.71 -13.43 10.66
C GLU A 7 -3.36 -12.42 11.75
N GLU A 8 -2.08 -12.06 11.87
CA GLU A 8 -1.63 -11.07 12.85
C GLU A 8 -1.74 -9.64 12.37
N LEU A 9 -1.98 -9.44 11.07
CA LEU A 9 -2.02 -8.11 10.48
C LEU A 9 -3.32 -7.40 10.83
N LYS A 10 -3.22 -6.09 11.04
CA LYS A 10 -4.38 -5.24 11.33
C LYS A 10 -4.58 -4.26 10.20
N ALA A 11 -5.83 -4.07 9.82
CA ALA A 11 -6.19 -3.06 8.84
C ALA A 11 -5.97 -1.66 9.43
N TYR A 12 -5.58 -0.73 8.58
CA TYR A 12 -5.52 0.69 8.93
C TYR A 12 -6.24 1.50 7.87
N GLU A 13 -6.66 2.72 8.22
CA GLU A 13 -7.25 3.62 7.25
C GLU A 13 -6.17 4.29 6.41
N ALA A 14 -6.30 4.15 5.10
CA ALA A 14 -5.43 4.82 4.15
C ALA A 14 -6.17 6.05 3.62
N PRO A 15 -5.73 7.29 3.94
CA PRO A 15 -6.41 8.49 3.48
C PRO A 15 -6.54 8.54 1.96
N GLY A 16 -7.69 8.99 1.46
CA GLY A 16 -7.95 9.10 0.04
C GLY A 16 -8.14 7.78 -0.70
N HIS A 17 -8.20 6.68 0.01
CA HIS A 17 -8.46 5.36 -0.57
C HIS A 17 -9.91 4.96 -0.33
N TYR A 18 -10.45 4.16 -1.24
CA TYR A 18 -11.84 3.71 -1.15
C TYR A 18 -11.98 2.31 -1.75
N GLY A 19 -12.96 1.55 -1.26
CA GLY A 19 -13.23 0.19 -1.74
C GLY A 19 -12.02 -0.72 -1.61
N MET A 20 -11.32 -0.63 -0.47
CA MET A 20 -10.10 -1.40 -0.29
C MET A 20 -9.83 -1.66 1.19
N THR A 21 -8.96 -2.61 1.46
CA THR A 21 -8.41 -2.87 2.78
C THR A 21 -6.89 -2.72 2.71
N ALA A 22 -6.33 -1.96 3.63
CA ALA A 22 -4.90 -1.75 3.73
C ALA A 22 -4.37 -2.34 5.02
N MET A 23 -3.29 -3.09 4.93
CA MET A 23 -2.62 -3.68 6.10
C MET A 23 -1.12 -3.42 5.99
N ARG A 24 -0.50 -3.01 7.09
CA ARG A 24 0.95 -2.82 7.13
C ARG A 24 1.61 -4.11 7.59
N VAL A 25 2.44 -4.67 6.72
CA VAL A 25 3.14 -5.94 6.98
C VAL A 25 4.45 -5.70 7.72
N HIS A 26 5.14 -4.63 7.34
CA HIS A 26 6.43 -4.24 7.91
C HIS A 26 6.40 -2.75 8.14
N GLY A 27 6.69 -2.31 9.34
CA GLY A 27 6.66 -0.90 9.71
C GLY A 27 7.15 -0.71 11.13
N LYS A 28 7.13 0.54 11.59
CA LYS A 28 7.64 0.89 12.90
C LYS A 28 6.94 0.09 14.02
N ASP A 29 5.63 0.03 13.97
CA ASP A 29 4.84 -0.61 15.01
C ASP A 29 4.78 -2.13 14.84
N GLU A 30 4.77 -2.61 13.61
CA GLU A 30 4.64 -4.04 13.32
C GLU A 30 5.93 -4.82 13.57
N THR A 31 7.06 -4.27 13.12
CA THR A 31 8.33 -4.99 13.14
C THR A 31 9.52 -4.16 13.63
N GLY A 32 9.29 -2.92 14.06
CA GLY A 32 10.36 -2.02 14.48
C GLY A 32 11.16 -1.43 13.33
N ALA A 33 10.58 -1.35 12.14
CA ALA A 33 11.26 -0.85 10.96
C ALA A 33 11.67 0.61 11.12
N GLN A 34 12.86 0.95 10.62
CA GLN A 34 13.40 2.30 10.67
C GLN A 34 13.67 2.90 9.29
N LYS A 35 13.69 2.09 8.23
CA LYS A 35 14.15 2.53 6.91
C LYS A 35 13.09 2.44 5.82
N PHE A 36 12.20 1.48 5.90
CA PHE A 36 11.14 1.32 4.93
C PHE A 36 9.96 0.58 5.55
N TRP A 37 8.84 0.59 4.86
CA TRP A 37 7.69 -0.16 5.29
C TRP A 37 7.09 -0.91 4.09
N VAL A 38 6.35 -1.95 4.38
CA VAL A 38 5.68 -2.77 3.36
C VAL A 38 4.21 -2.89 3.74
N GLY A 39 3.36 -2.66 2.77
CA GLY A 39 1.92 -2.79 2.94
C GLY A 39 1.33 -3.84 2.01
N LEU A 40 0.22 -4.40 2.42
CA LEU A 40 -0.61 -5.27 1.60
C LEU A 40 -1.95 -4.59 1.43
N SER A 41 -2.33 -4.34 0.19
CA SER A 41 -3.60 -3.71 -0.15
C SER A 41 -4.46 -4.66 -0.97
N THR A 42 -5.71 -4.77 -0.59
CA THR A 42 -6.70 -5.56 -1.34
C THR A 42 -7.80 -4.62 -1.79
N PHE A 43 -7.96 -4.49 -3.11
CA PHE A 43 -8.97 -3.62 -3.71
C PHE A 43 -10.15 -4.44 -4.20
N LEU A 44 -11.34 -3.98 -3.88
CA LEU A 44 -12.57 -4.49 -4.50
C LEU A 44 -12.69 -3.92 -5.91
N PRO A 45 -13.42 -4.57 -6.80
CA PRO A 45 -13.74 -3.98 -8.10
C PRO A 45 -14.34 -2.57 -7.91
N GLY A 46 -13.80 -1.58 -8.62
CA GLY A 46 -14.20 -0.20 -8.47
C GLY A 46 -13.52 0.55 -7.33
N GLY A 47 -12.72 -0.13 -6.53
CA GLY A 47 -11.92 0.52 -5.49
C GLY A 47 -10.70 1.23 -6.08
N GLY A 48 -10.10 2.11 -5.31
CA GLY A 48 -8.93 2.84 -5.77
C GLY A 48 -8.47 3.88 -4.76
N ALA A 49 -7.72 4.84 -5.28
CA ALA A 49 -7.21 5.94 -4.47
C ALA A 49 -7.26 7.24 -5.27
N GLU A 50 -7.46 8.33 -4.57
CA GLU A 50 -7.35 9.67 -5.14
C GLU A 50 -5.90 9.99 -5.43
N TYR A 51 -5.66 11.01 -6.25
CA TYR A 51 -4.32 11.47 -6.55
C TYR A 51 -3.60 11.87 -5.27
N ALA A 52 -2.40 11.36 -5.09
CA ALA A 52 -1.55 11.69 -3.96
C ALA A 52 -0.09 11.69 -4.42
N TYR A 53 0.73 12.46 -3.74
CA TYR A 53 2.16 12.52 -4.03
C TYR A 53 2.95 12.57 -2.73
N GLU A 54 4.23 12.29 -2.85
CA GLU A 54 5.14 12.28 -1.73
C GLU A 54 6.17 13.38 -1.92
N ASP A 55 6.31 14.26 -0.92
CA ASP A 55 7.31 15.33 -0.94
C ASP A 55 8.68 14.84 -0.52
N ASP A 56 8.73 13.79 0.29
CA ASP A 56 9.99 13.20 0.73
C ASP A 56 10.61 12.35 -0.38
N PRO A 57 11.93 12.19 -0.42
CA PRO A 57 12.59 11.38 -1.44
C PRO A 57 12.42 9.88 -1.17
N LEU A 58 11.20 9.42 -1.20
CA LEU A 58 10.85 8.02 -0.98
C LEU A 58 10.71 7.28 -2.30
N GLU A 59 11.16 6.06 -2.31
CA GLU A 59 10.95 5.16 -3.43
C GLU A 59 9.78 4.24 -3.13
N LYS A 60 8.99 3.94 -4.16
CA LYS A 60 7.82 3.06 -4.03
C LYS A 60 7.87 1.97 -5.08
N VAL A 61 7.45 0.79 -4.66
CA VAL A 61 7.31 -0.36 -5.55
C VAL A 61 5.91 -0.93 -5.36
N TYR A 62 5.26 -1.24 -6.46
CA TYR A 62 3.99 -1.96 -6.46
C TYR A 62 4.22 -3.33 -7.09
N TYR A 63 3.89 -4.36 -6.37
CA TYR A 63 3.94 -5.73 -6.86
C TYR A 63 2.53 -6.30 -6.81
N VAL A 64 1.97 -6.63 -7.96
CA VAL A 64 0.61 -7.16 -8.07
C VAL A 64 0.66 -8.66 -7.86
N LEU A 65 0.06 -9.11 -6.77
CA LEU A 65 0.00 -10.54 -6.43
C LEU A 65 -1.09 -11.26 -7.20
N GLU A 66 -2.20 -10.57 -7.45
CA GLU A 66 -3.36 -11.16 -8.11
C GLU A 66 -4.21 -10.06 -8.73
N GLY A 67 -4.75 -10.32 -9.92
CA GLY A 67 -5.61 -9.38 -10.62
C GLY A 67 -4.84 -8.32 -11.40
N GLU A 68 -5.50 -7.22 -11.65
CA GLU A 68 -4.96 -6.09 -12.40
C GLU A 68 -5.14 -4.79 -11.63
N MET A 69 -4.13 -3.93 -11.71
CA MET A 69 -4.19 -2.60 -11.13
C MET A 69 -3.65 -1.60 -12.16
N THR A 70 -4.34 -0.49 -12.33
CA THR A 70 -3.86 0.61 -13.18
C THR A 70 -3.36 1.73 -12.30
N VAL A 71 -2.13 2.17 -12.54
CA VAL A 71 -1.54 3.33 -11.86
C VAL A 71 -1.42 4.46 -12.89
N ARG A 72 -1.86 5.64 -12.51
CA ARG A 72 -1.84 6.82 -13.38
C ARG A 72 -0.92 7.87 -12.79
N ASP A 73 -0.03 8.40 -13.62
CA ASP A 73 0.84 9.49 -13.18
C ASP A 73 0.13 10.86 -13.32
N LYS A 74 0.82 11.93 -12.94
CA LYS A 74 0.24 13.27 -12.96
C LYS A 74 -0.04 13.79 -14.36
N GLN A 75 0.58 13.24 -15.39
CA GLN A 75 0.30 13.57 -16.78
C GLN A 75 -0.85 12.75 -17.36
N GLY A 76 -1.40 11.84 -16.58
CA GLY A 76 -2.48 10.97 -17.01
C GLY A 76 -2.04 9.70 -17.71
N LYS A 77 -0.74 9.44 -17.77
CA LYS A 77 -0.24 8.19 -18.35
C LYS A 77 -0.56 7.03 -17.44
N GLU A 78 -1.05 5.94 -18.03
CA GLU A 78 -1.47 4.74 -17.31
C GLU A 78 -0.43 3.62 -17.46
N TYR A 79 -0.27 2.88 -16.40
CA TYR A 79 0.64 1.74 -16.35
C TYR A 79 -0.10 0.50 -15.88
#